data_fa044a4ba8d88d616a9acc48ef7547fe
#
_entry.id   fa044a4ba8d88d616a9acc48ef7547fe
#
_cell.length_a   1.000
_cell.length_b   1.000
_cell.length_c   1.000
_cell.angle_alpha   90.00
_cell.angle_beta   90.00
_cell.angle_gamma   90.00
#
_symmetry.space_group_name_H-M   'P 1'
#
loop_
_entity.id
_entity.type
_entity.pdbx_description
1 polymer ?
#
loop_
_entity_poly.entity_id
_entity_poly.type
_entity_poly.pdbx_seq_one_letter_code
_entity_poly.pdbx_strand_id
1 'polypeptide(L)'
;IPEKIVSIIKNTYLGATCRVIHGGQLSESFEVKTGGRQGCLLTPFLFLMVVDWVMRKVTENKKTGIQWSLWGEQLEDLDFADDLALLSHTHQHMQEKTRRLEQIAATTGLRINRAKTKVMRMICKSTQPITLNTGIIEEVSSFTYLGSVVSIDGGTEADIKARLNKATVAFRMLDNIWKAKSLSKRTKIRIFNSNVKSVLLYGSETWRTTKALSKKVQVFINKRLRRILGINWQDRVTNEELWARAGQNSAEDTIRGNKWALIGHTIRRGQGCIARQALKWTPQ
;
A
#
# COMPACT_ATOMS: atom_id res chain seq x y z
N ILE A 1 -10.55 28.66 1.59
CA ILE A 1 -9.97 28.78 2.96
C ILE A 1 -9.97 30.27 3.29
N PRO A 2 -10.41 30.70 4.52
CA PRO A 2 -10.37 32.11 4.92
C PRO A 2 -8.93 32.68 4.88
N GLU A 3 -8.76 33.91 4.38
CA GLU A 3 -7.46 34.57 4.23
C GLU A 3 -6.64 34.64 5.54
N LYS A 4 -7.34 34.83 6.66
CA LYS A 4 -6.70 34.81 7.98
C LYS A 4 -5.97 33.49 8.25
N ILE A 5 -6.56 32.35 7.90
CA ILE A 5 -5.92 31.03 8.09
C ILE A 5 -4.74 30.88 7.14
N VAL A 6 -4.88 31.32 5.89
CA VAL A 6 -3.77 31.30 4.90
C VAL A 6 -2.60 32.13 5.41
N SER A 7 -2.86 33.33 5.94
CA SER A 7 -1.83 34.20 6.50
C SER A 7 -1.13 33.59 7.72
N ILE A 8 -1.88 32.94 8.61
CA ILE A 8 -1.30 32.25 9.78
C ILE A 8 -0.38 31.12 9.32
N ILE A 9 -0.84 30.29 8.38
CA ILE A 9 -0.03 29.19 7.83
C ILE A 9 1.24 29.74 7.17
N LYS A 10 1.11 30.78 6.32
CA LYS A 10 2.25 31.42 5.67
C LYS A 10 3.28 31.94 6.68
N ASN A 11 2.83 32.65 7.72
CA ASN A 11 3.70 33.14 8.76
C ASN A 11 4.39 32.03 9.56
N THR A 12 3.77 30.86 9.70
CA THR A 12 4.38 29.70 10.36
C THR A 12 5.59 29.15 9.58
N TYR A 13 5.61 29.32 8.27
CA TYR A 13 6.70 28.84 7.40
C TYR A 13 7.74 29.91 7.06
N LEU A 14 7.42 31.18 7.19
CA LEU A 14 8.34 32.30 6.97
C LEU A 14 9.50 32.26 7.97
N GLY A 15 10.74 32.29 7.46
CA GLY A 15 11.95 32.29 8.32
C GLY A 15 12.16 30.98 9.09
N ALA A 16 11.57 29.87 8.61
CA ALA A 16 11.73 28.59 9.26
C ALA A 16 13.16 28.09 9.20
N THR A 17 13.75 27.79 10.34
CA THR A 17 15.10 27.24 10.45
C THR A 17 15.09 25.84 11.05
N CYS A 18 16.09 25.04 10.69
CA CYS A 18 16.34 23.71 11.26
C CYS A 18 17.77 23.59 11.77
N ARG A 19 17.97 22.66 12.70
CA ARG A 19 19.29 22.20 13.19
C ARG A 19 19.32 20.70 13.21
N VAL A 20 20.44 20.10 12.88
CA VAL A 20 20.65 18.67 12.95
C VAL A 20 21.21 18.30 14.32
N ILE A 21 20.68 17.25 14.94
CA ILE A 21 21.22 16.68 16.17
C ILE A 21 22.13 15.50 15.77
N HIS A 22 23.43 15.60 16.10
CA HIS A 22 24.39 14.53 15.91
C HIS A 22 25.26 14.37 17.15
N GLY A 23 25.34 13.16 17.70
CA GLY A 23 26.13 12.91 18.91
C GLY A 23 25.73 13.74 20.14
N GLY A 24 24.47 14.16 20.25
CA GLY A 24 23.96 15.04 21.34
C GLY A 24 24.26 16.52 21.14
N GLN A 25 24.91 16.92 20.07
CA GLN A 25 25.20 18.32 19.72
C GLN A 25 24.31 18.80 18.60
N LEU A 26 23.89 20.07 18.64
CA LEU A 26 23.13 20.73 17.59
C LEU A 26 24.08 21.38 16.58
N SER A 27 23.81 21.20 15.29
CA SER A 27 24.49 21.94 14.22
C SER A 27 24.15 23.44 14.28
N GLU A 28 24.86 24.24 13.48
CA GLU A 28 24.41 25.57 13.15
C GLU A 28 23.02 25.55 12.53
N SER A 29 22.29 26.65 12.69
CA SER A 29 20.95 26.82 12.14
C SER A 29 21.02 27.09 10.64
N PHE A 30 20.21 26.42 9.86
CA PHE A 30 20.05 26.68 8.43
C PHE A 30 18.57 26.90 8.07
N GLU A 31 18.34 27.77 7.10
CA GLU A 31 17.01 28.15 6.65
C GLU A 31 16.37 27.05 5.77
N VAL A 32 15.11 26.72 6.05
CA VAL A 32 14.31 25.77 5.22
C VAL A 32 13.40 26.59 4.32
N LYS A 33 13.78 26.68 3.05
CA LYS A 33 13.08 27.53 2.05
C LYS A 33 11.93 26.78 1.34
N THR A 34 11.93 25.44 1.33
CA THR A 34 10.97 24.63 0.57
C THR A 34 10.59 23.37 1.33
N GLY A 35 9.40 22.85 1.02
CA GLY A 35 8.87 21.62 1.62
C GLY A 35 8.20 21.83 2.98
N GLY A 36 7.60 20.77 3.49
CA GLY A 36 6.95 20.78 4.79
C GLY A 36 7.89 20.29 5.90
N ARG A 37 7.66 20.76 7.12
CA ARG A 37 8.44 20.34 8.29
C ARG A 37 8.12 18.90 8.66
N GLN A 38 9.13 18.05 8.69
CA GLN A 38 8.97 16.67 9.17
C GLN A 38 8.61 16.69 10.67
N GLY A 39 7.57 15.91 11.05
CA GLY A 39 7.04 15.90 12.42
C GLY A 39 6.01 16.98 12.75
N CYS A 40 5.72 17.92 11.85
CA CYS A 40 4.64 18.87 12.00
C CYS A 40 3.28 18.22 11.73
N LEU A 41 2.30 18.43 12.60
CA LEU A 41 0.94 17.87 12.44
C LEU A 41 0.18 18.49 11.25
N LEU A 42 0.49 19.72 10.87
CA LEU A 42 -0.16 20.43 9.78
C LEU A 42 0.39 20.04 8.39
N THR A 43 1.67 19.73 8.30
CA THR A 43 2.36 19.43 7.04
C THR A 43 1.71 18.29 6.23
N PRO A 44 1.36 17.13 6.80
CA PRO A 44 0.69 16.06 6.03
C PRO A 44 -0.65 16.51 5.47
N PHE A 45 -1.41 17.30 6.22
CA PHE A 45 -2.69 17.82 5.76
C PHE A 45 -2.54 18.81 4.60
N LEU A 46 -1.60 19.73 4.69
CA LEU A 46 -1.29 20.69 3.60
C LEU A 46 -0.79 19.95 2.36
N PHE A 47 0.06 18.95 2.54
CA PHE A 47 0.56 18.13 1.43
C PHE A 47 -0.60 17.42 0.69
N LEU A 48 -1.52 16.77 1.42
CA LEU A 48 -2.68 16.13 0.83
C LEU A 48 -3.59 17.13 0.08
N MET A 49 -3.77 18.35 0.60
CA MET A 49 -4.52 19.40 -0.10
C MET A 49 -3.85 19.80 -1.42
N VAL A 50 -2.53 19.90 -1.44
CA VAL A 50 -1.78 20.23 -2.67
C VAL A 50 -1.89 19.08 -3.66
N VAL A 51 -1.73 17.82 -3.24
CA VAL A 51 -1.87 16.64 -4.10
C VAL A 51 -3.28 16.55 -4.68
N ASP A 52 -4.33 16.69 -3.85
CA ASP A 52 -5.73 16.68 -4.30
C ASP A 52 -5.99 17.79 -5.34
N TRP A 53 -5.47 19.00 -5.11
CA TRP A 53 -5.59 20.09 -6.06
C TRP A 53 -4.88 19.78 -7.39
N VAL A 54 -3.65 19.24 -7.33
CA VAL A 54 -2.88 18.83 -8.52
C VAL A 54 -3.66 17.78 -9.30
N MET A 55 -4.14 16.73 -8.65
CA MET A 55 -4.86 15.62 -9.30
C MET A 55 -6.18 16.09 -9.92
N ARG A 56 -6.94 16.92 -9.23
CA ARG A 56 -8.15 17.55 -9.82
C ARG A 56 -7.82 18.33 -11.08
N LYS A 57 -6.74 19.11 -11.07
CA LYS A 57 -6.32 19.88 -12.27
C LYS A 57 -5.83 18.98 -13.40
N VAL A 58 -5.21 17.84 -13.10
CA VAL A 58 -4.77 16.85 -14.09
C VAL A 58 -5.98 16.20 -14.78
N THR A 59 -7.01 15.85 -14.04
CA THR A 59 -8.18 15.11 -14.52
C THR A 59 -9.35 16.02 -14.98
N GLU A 60 -9.28 17.33 -14.68
CA GLU A 60 -10.32 18.30 -14.99
C GLU A 60 -10.68 18.31 -16.50
N ASN A 61 -12.00 18.15 -16.79
CA ASN A 61 -12.57 18.18 -18.15
C ASN A 61 -12.01 17.09 -19.10
N LYS A 62 -11.44 16.02 -18.58
CA LYS A 62 -10.91 14.90 -19.37
C LYS A 62 -11.55 13.59 -18.96
N LYS A 63 -11.87 12.76 -19.94
CA LYS A 63 -12.31 11.37 -19.75
C LYS A 63 -11.23 10.46 -20.33
N THR A 64 -10.15 10.29 -19.60
CA THR A 64 -8.95 9.56 -20.02
C THR A 64 -8.66 8.31 -19.20
N GLY A 65 -9.48 8.06 -18.17
CA GLY A 65 -9.36 6.94 -17.27
C GLY A 65 -9.89 5.62 -17.81
N ILE A 66 -10.09 4.67 -16.94
CA ILE A 66 -10.71 3.39 -17.23
C ILE A 66 -12.22 3.53 -17.02
N GLN A 67 -13.02 3.23 -18.03
CA GLN A 67 -14.46 3.21 -17.88
C GLN A 67 -14.87 2.10 -16.93
N TRP A 68 -15.59 2.46 -15.87
CA TRP A 68 -15.88 1.59 -14.77
C TRP A 68 -17.38 1.49 -14.45
N SER A 69 -18.19 2.37 -15.02
CA SER A 69 -19.64 2.30 -14.94
C SER A 69 -20.28 2.35 -16.32
N LEU A 70 -21.48 1.75 -16.46
CA LEU A 70 -22.30 1.82 -17.68
C LEU A 70 -22.72 3.24 -18.03
N TRP A 71 -22.73 4.15 -17.06
CA TRP A 71 -23.12 5.56 -17.21
C TRP A 71 -21.96 6.48 -17.59
N GLY A 72 -20.81 5.93 -17.98
CA GLY A 72 -19.68 6.69 -18.49
C GLY A 72 -18.79 7.33 -17.43
N GLU A 73 -18.95 6.98 -16.16
CA GLU A 73 -17.96 7.35 -15.12
C GLU A 73 -16.64 6.63 -15.37
N GLN A 74 -15.54 7.37 -15.22
CA GLN A 74 -14.20 6.84 -15.44
C GLN A 74 -13.39 6.91 -14.16
N LEU A 75 -12.59 5.88 -13.92
CA LEU A 75 -11.58 5.85 -12.87
C LEU A 75 -10.29 6.40 -13.45
N GLU A 76 -9.94 7.64 -13.08
CA GLU A 76 -8.81 8.37 -13.63
C GLU A 76 -7.50 8.01 -12.94
N ASP A 77 -7.57 7.82 -11.63
CA ASP A 77 -6.41 7.62 -10.76
C ASP A 77 -6.81 6.89 -9.47
N LEU A 78 -5.79 6.41 -8.75
CA LEU A 78 -5.88 5.90 -7.39
C LEU A 78 -4.76 6.56 -6.58
N ASP A 79 -5.15 7.36 -5.58
CA ASP A 79 -4.20 8.15 -4.80
C ASP A 79 -4.16 7.72 -3.35
N PHE A 80 -2.97 7.60 -2.83
CA PHE A 80 -2.72 7.37 -1.42
C PHE A 80 -1.49 8.15 -0.96
N ALA A 81 -1.69 9.27 -0.30
CA ALA A 81 -0.65 10.22 0.12
C ALA A 81 0.20 10.68 -1.09
N ASP A 82 1.46 10.29 -1.17
CA ASP A 82 2.38 10.60 -2.26
C ASP A 82 2.43 9.51 -3.34
N ASP A 83 1.82 8.36 -3.11
CA ASP A 83 1.72 7.27 -4.08
C ASP A 83 0.51 7.49 -4.99
N LEU A 84 0.77 7.89 -6.24
CA LEU A 84 -0.24 8.16 -7.26
C LEU A 84 -0.21 7.07 -8.34
N ALA A 85 -1.35 6.47 -8.64
CA ALA A 85 -1.49 5.52 -9.74
C ALA A 85 -2.45 6.07 -10.81
N LEU A 86 -1.91 6.52 -11.92
CA LEU A 86 -2.69 7.00 -13.08
C LEU A 86 -3.23 5.81 -13.86
N LEU A 87 -4.49 5.88 -14.28
CA LEU A 87 -5.16 4.85 -15.05
C LEU A 87 -5.58 5.39 -16.42
N SER A 88 -5.45 4.56 -17.46
CA SER A 88 -5.89 4.92 -18.80
C SER A 88 -6.05 3.71 -19.72
N HIS A 89 -6.97 3.79 -20.68
CA HIS A 89 -7.15 2.76 -21.70
C HIS A 89 -6.17 2.87 -22.88
N THR A 90 -5.61 4.05 -23.14
CA THR A 90 -4.75 4.27 -24.31
C THR A 90 -3.40 4.86 -23.93
N HIS A 91 -2.38 4.53 -24.72
CA HIS A 91 -1.05 5.11 -24.58
C HIS A 91 -1.08 6.63 -24.66
N GLN A 92 -1.81 7.20 -25.65
CA GLN A 92 -1.87 8.63 -25.87
C GLN A 92 -2.47 9.38 -24.66
N HIS A 93 -3.57 8.87 -24.10
CA HIS A 93 -4.18 9.44 -22.89
C HIS A 93 -3.25 9.34 -21.68
N MET A 94 -2.55 8.21 -21.51
CA MET A 94 -1.58 8.05 -20.42
C MET A 94 -0.41 9.03 -20.58
N GLN A 95 0.13 9.19 -21.77
CA GLN A 95 1.21 10.13 -22.03
C GLN A 95 0.78 11.59 -21.77
N GLU A 96 -0.42 11.96 -22.22
CA GLU A 96 -0.95 13.30 -21.97
C GLU A 96 -1.17 13.55 -20.47
N LYS A 97 -1.78 12.59 -19.78
CA LYS A 97 -2.01 12.66 -18.32
C LYS A 97 -0.70 12.79 -17.55
N THR A 98 0.30 12.00 -17.90
CA THR A 98 1.65 12.03 -17.30
C THR A 98 2.31 13.40 -17.50
N ARG A 99 2.25 13.96 -18.72
CA ARG A 99 2.79 15.27 -19.02
C ARG A 99 2.08 16.39 -18.26
N ARG A 100 0.75 16.34 -18.16
CA ARG A 100 -0.03 17.31 -17.37
C ARG A 100 0.32 17.25 -15.90
N LEU A 101 0.44 16.04 -15.35
CA LEU A 101 0.83 15.85 -13.95
C LEU A 101 2.21 16.49 -13.69
N GLU A 102 3.19 16.23 -14.56
CA GLU A 102 4.52 16.83 -14.42
C GLU A 102 4.49 18.35 -14.46
N GLN A 103 3.74 18.94 -15.40
CA GLN A 103 3.60 20.39 -15.53
C GLN A 103 2.92 21.03 -14.32
N ILE A 104 1.79 20.48 -13.88
CA ILE A 104 1.01 21.03 -12.78
C ILE A 104 1.74 20.83 -11.45
N ALA A 105 2.34 19.67 -11.21
CA ALA A 105 3.14 19.42 -10.02
C ALA A 105 4.31 20.41 -9.89
N ALA A 106 4.98 20.73 -11.01
CA ALA A 106 6.07 21.69 -11.02
C ALA A 106 5.61 23.10 -10.58
N THR A 107 4.38 23.52 -10.85
CA THR A 107 3.84 24.83 -10.37
C THR A 107 3.70 24.91 -8.87
N THR A 108 3.59 23.76 -8.18
CA THR A 108 3.51 23.65 -6.72
C THR A 108 4.85 23.31 -6.07
N GLY A 109 5.94 23.22 -6.87
CA GLY A 109 7.26 22.82 -6.37
C GLY A 109 7.43 21.30 -6.20
N LEU A 110 6.42 20.49 -6.52
CA LEU A 110 6.51 19.03 -6.47
C LEU A 110 7.24 18.50 -7.70
N ARG A 111 7.98 17.41 -7.52
CA ARG A 111 8.73 16.75 -8.60
C ARG A 111 8.42 15.25 -8.62
N ILE A 112 8.13 14.73 -9.80
CA ILE A 112 7.95 13.30 -10.02
C ILE A 112 9.32 12.61 -9.93
N ASN A 113 9.42 11.59 -9.10
CA ASN A 113 10.64 10.78 -9.02
C ASN A 113 10.62 9.70 -10.10
N ARG A 114 11.25 9.97 -11.26
CA ARG A 114 11.31 9.06 -12.39
C ARG A 114 11.87 7.67 -12.03
N ALA A 115 12.88 7.59 -11.19
CA ALA A 115 13.49 6.30 -10.82
C ALA A 115 12.53 5.38 -10.06
N LYS A 116 11.61 5.96 -9.26
CA LYS A 116 10.57 5.24 -8.53
C LYS A 116 9.30 5.01 -9.36
N THR A 117 9.04 5.88 -10.34
CA THR A 117 7.85 5.79 -11.20
C THR A 117 8.00 4.62 -12.17
N LYS A 118 6.96 3.84 -12.33
CA LYS A 118 6.92 2.67 -13.22
C LYS A 118 5.68 2.72 -14.09
N VAL A 119 5.76 2.13 -15.27
CA VAL A 119 4.64 1.92 -16.18
C VAL A 119 4.35 0.42 -16.23
N MET A 120 3.08 0.04 -16.06
CA MET A 120 2.63 -1.34 -16.28
C MET A 120 1.52 -1.33 -17.32
N ARG A 121 1.68 -2.15 -18.35
CA ARG A 121 0.70 -2.29 -19.43
C ARG A 121 -0.04 -3.61 -19.31
N MET A 122 -1.35 -3.52 -19.33
CA MET A 122 -2.23 -4.69 -19.35
C MET A 122 -2.95 -4.74 -20.70
N ILE A 123 -2.75 -5.82 -21.46
CA ILE A 123 -3.46 -6.08 -22.73
C ILE A 123 -3.35 -4.88 -23.70
N CYS A 124 -2.19 -4.26 -23.80
CA CYS A 124 -1.96 -3.08 -24.64
C CYS A 124 -1.19 -3.46 -25.92
N LYS A 125 -1.65 -2.99 -27.08
CA LYS A 125 -0.97 -3.20 -28.37
C LYS A 125 0.17 -2.22 -28.66
N SER A 126 0.19 -1.07 -27.98
CA SER A 126 1.20 -0.04 -28.20
C SER A 126 2.51 -0.40 -27.50
N THR A 127 3.61 -0.28 -28.18
CA THR A 127 4.98 -0.47 -27.65
C THR A 127 5.71 0.85 -27.39
N GLN A 128 5.08 2.01 -27.66
CA GLN A 128 5.70 3.31 -27.46
C GLN A 128 5.94 3.58 -25.98
N PRO A 129 7.13 4.06 -25.57
CA PRO A 129 7.41 4.34 -24.18
C PRO A 129 6.61 5.54 -23.64
N ILE A 130 6.29 5.55 -22.38
CA ILE A 130 5.80 6.73 -21.67
C ILE A 130 6.99 7.53 -21.18
N THR A 131 6.96 8.84 -21.41
CA THR A 131 8.07 9.75 -21.11
C THR A 131 7.67 10.86 -20.15
N LEU A 132 8.61 11.27 -19.33
CA LEU A 132 8.66 12.55 -18.62
C LEU A 132 9.71 13.44 -19.28
N ASN A 133 9.75 14.73 -18.97
CA ASN A 133 10.81 15.63 -19.46
C ASN A 133 12.21 15.13 -19.12
N THR A 134 12.34 14.38 -18.01
CA THR A 134 13.61 13.77 -17.54
C THR A 134 13.95 12.46 -18.25
N GLY A 135 13.14 11.96 -19.17
CA GLY A 135 13.37 10.77 -19.97
C GLY A 135 12.30 9.69 -19.85
N ILE A 136 12.59 8.50 -20.39
CA ILE A 136 11.68 7.37 -20.46
C ILE A 136 11.40 6.81 -19.05
N ILE A 137 10.15 6.48 -18.77
CA ILE A 137 9.74 5.76 -17.55
C ILE A 137 9.94 4.26 -17.81
N GLU A 138 10.49 3.55 -16.82
CA GLU A 138 10.72 2.11 -16.88
C GLU A 138 9.40 1.34 -16.94
N GLU A 139 9.29 0.45 -17.93
CA GLU A 139 8.16 -0.48 -18.03
C GLU A 139 8.43 -1.76 -17.26
N VAL A 140 7.45 -2.20 -16.47
CA VAL A 140 7.59 -3.38 -15.62
C VAL A 140 6.39 -4.31 -15.78
N SER A 141 6.61 -5.61 -15.60
CA SER A 141 5.55 -6.63 -15.58
C SER A 141 4.87 -6.77 -14.22
N SER A 142 5.49 -6.25 -13.17
CA SER A 142 4.94 -6.21 -11.81
C SER A 142 5.56 -5.08 -11.02
N PHE A 143 4.82 -4.54 -10.07
CA PHE A 143 5.33 -3.53 -9.13
C PHE A 143 4.61 -3.62 -7.79
N THR A 144 5.20 -3.02 -6.77
CA THR A 144 4.60 -2.99 -5.44
C THR A 144 3.82 -1.69 -5.25
N TYR A 145 2.50 -1.79 -5.06
CA TYR A 145 1.62 -0.66 -4.74
C TYR A 145 0.98 -0.87 -3.37
N LEU A 146 1.11 0.10 -2.48
CA LEU A 146 0.64 0.05 -1.08
C LEU A 146 1.06 -1.24 -0.35
N GLY A 147 2.26 -1.71 -0.66
CA GLY A 147 2.83 -2.90 -0.06
C GLY A 147 2.40 -4.22 -0.67
N SER A 148 1.43 -4.29 -1.58
CA SER A 148 1.02 -5.47 -2.32
C SER A 148 1.62 -5.51 -3.73
N VAL A 149 1.96 -6.69 -4.21
CA VAL A 149 2.50 -6.88 -5.56
C VAL A 149 1.35 -6.98 -6.54
N VAL A 150 1.33 -6.05 -7.49
CA VAL A 150 0.41 -6.05 -8.64
C VAL A 150 1.19 -6.53 -9.86
N SER A 151 0.64 -7.47 -10.62
CA SER A 151 1.26 -8.04 -11.83
C SER A 151 0.29 -8.01 -13.02
N ILE A 152 0.85 -8.01 -14.23
CA ILE A 152 0.07 -8.02 -15.49
C ILE A 152 -0.85 -9.25 -15.59
N ASP A 153 -0.49 -10.36 -14.94
CA ASP A 153 -1.29 -11.60 -14.93
C ASP A 153 -2.56 -11.48 -14.06
N GLY A 154 -2.70 -10.40 -13.30
CA GLY A 154 -3.84 -10.18 -12.40
C GLY A 154 -3.97 -11.20 -11.26
N GLY A 155 -2.95 -12.05 -11.08
CA GLY A 155 -2.91 -13.10 -10.06
C GLY A 155 -2.43 -12.60 -8.70
N THR A 156 -2.84 -13.29 -7.64
CA THR A 156 -2.40 -12.99 -6.26
C THR A 156 -1.20 -13.84 -5.82
N GLU A 157 -0.70 -14.71 -6.68
CA GLU A 157 0.37 -15.66 -6.32
C GLU A 157 1.69 -14.95 -6.02
N ALA A 158 2.04 -13.94 -6.82
CA ALA A 158 3.24 -13.12 -6.63
C ALA A 158 3.20 -12.37 -5.29
N ASP A 159 2.04 -11.78 -4.95
CA ASP A 159 1.85 -11.08 -3.67
C ASP A 159 1.95 -12.05 -2.48
N ILE A 160 1.26 -13.19 -2.53
CA ILE A 160 1.32 -14.22 -1.47
C ILE A 160 2.76 -14.71 -1.28
N LYS A 161 3.52 -14.94 -2.36
CA LYS A 161 4.93 -15.33 -2.29
C LYS A 161 5.78 -14.24 -1.62
N ALA A 162 5.57 -12.98 -1.99
CA ALA A 162 6.25 -11.83 -1.37
C ALA A 162 5.92 -11.73 0.13
N ARG A 163 4.65 -11.93 0.51
CA ARG A 163 4.20 -11.93 1.91
C ARG A 163 4.81 -13.06 2.73
N LEU A 164 4.86 -14.28 2.18
CA LEU A 164 5.51 -15.42 2.82
C LEU A 164 7.00 -15.14 3.08
N ASN A 165 7.70 -14.50 2.13
CA ASN A 165 9.09 -14.11 2.31
C ASN A 165 9.25 -13.05 3.40
N LYS A 166 8.46 -11.96 3.36
CA LYS A 166 8.48 -10.91 4.40
C LYS A 166 8.18 -11.48 5.79
N ALA A 167 7.16 -12.33 5.91
CA ALA A 167 6.81 -12.99 7.16
C ALA A 167 7.90 -13.97 7.64
N THR A 168 8.62 -14.62 6.72
CA THR A 168 9.77 -15.47 7.06
C THR A 168 10.89 -14.64 7.68
N VAL A 169 11.20 -13.48 7.09
CA VAL A 169 12.22 -12.55 7.62
C VAL A 169 11.79 -12.05 8.99
N ALA A 170 10.54 -11.57 9.13
CA ALA A 170 10.00 -11.10 10.40
C ALA A 170 10.08 -12.17 11.50
N PHE A 171 9.76 -13.43 11.17
CA PHE A 171 9.87 -14.54 12.11
C PHE A 171 11.32 -14.80 12.54
N ARG A 172 12.29 -14.73 11.60
CA ARG A 172 13.71 -14.92 11.90
C ARG A 172 14.27 -13.81 12.78
N MET A 173 13.88 -12.55 12.57
CA MET A 173 14.30 -11.41 13.40
C MET A 173 13.94 -11.60 14.88
N LEU A 174 12.89 -12.35 15.16
CA LEU A 174 12.41 -12.62 16.51
C LEU A 174 12.92 -13.97 17.08
N ASP A 175 13.98 -14.56 16.53
CA ASP A 175 14.47 -15.90 16.91
C ASP A 175 14.82 -16.01 18.40
N ASN A 176 15.41 -14.97 18.99
CA ASN A 176 15.70 -14.91 20.41
C ASN A 176 14.45 -14.97 21.28
N ILE A 177 13.34 -14.39 20.82
CA ILE A 177 12.03 -14.45 21.52
C ILE A 177 11.49 -15.88 21.50
N TRP A 178 11.57 -16.55 20.35
CA TRP A 178 11.08 -17.92 20.25
C TRP A 178 11.86 -18.89 21.14
N LYS A 179 13.16 -18.67 21.35
CA LYS A 179 14.04 -19.47 22.20
C LYS A 179 13.97 -19.10 23.67
N ALA A 180 13.53 -17.90 24.03
CA ALA A 180 13.48 -17.42 25.42
C ALA A 180 12.59 -18.31 26.30
N LYS A 181 13.16 -18.93 27.33
CA LYS A 181 12.44 -19.77 28.31
C LYS A 181 11.60 -18.94 29.29
N SER A 182 11.96 -17.68 29.51
CA SER A 182 11.28 -16.73 30.39
C SER A 182 9.91 -16.26 29.87
N LEU A 183 9.66 -16.39 28.55
CA LEU A 183 8.42 -15.97 27.94
C LEU A 183 7.42 -17.13 27.83
N SER A 184 6.19 -16.88 28.27
CA SER A 184 5.09 -17.86 28.16
C SER A 184 4.74 -18.14 26.69
N LYS A 185 4.24 -19.35 26.39
CA LYS A 185 3.76 -19.72 25.05
C LYS A 185 2.67 -18.75 24.58
N ARG A 186 1.78 -18.31 25.45
CA ARG A 186 0.72 -17.34 25.15
C ARG A 186 1.30 -15.99 24.70
N THR A 187 2.33 -15.49 25.38
CA THR A 187 3.03 -14.24 25.00
C THR A 187 3.69 -14.38 23.63
N LYS A 188 4.38 -15.49 23.38
CA LYS A 188 4.99 -15.77 22.08
C LYS A 188 3.96 -15.80 20.93
N ILE A 189 2.79 -16.41 21.15
CA ILE A 189 1.72 -16.43 20.16
C ILE A 189 1.18 -15.02 19.91
N ARG A 190 1.04 -14.17 20.93
CA ARG A 190 0.66 -12.75 20.74
C ARG A 190 1.67 -12.02 19.86
N ILE A 191 2.95 -12.18 20.15
CA ILE A 191 4.04 -11.58 19.35
C ILE A 191 4.01 -12.12 17.91
N PHE A 192 3.79 -13.43 17.72
CA PHE A 192 3.63 -14.02 16.39
C PHE A 192 2.45 -13.39 15.63
N ASN A 193 1.31 -13.22 16.27
CA ASN A 193 0.14 -12.62 15.63
C ASN A 193 0.37 -11.16 15.23
N SER A 194 0.98 -10.36 16.11
CA SER A 194 1.19 -8.93 15.88
C SER A 194 2.32 -8.62 14.89
N ASN A 195 3.37 -9.43 14.84
CA ASN A 195 4.57 -9.10 14.06
C ASN A 195 4.82 -10.01 12.84
N VAL A 196 4.27 -11.21 12.81
CA VAL A 196 4.50 -12.16 11.72
C VAL A 196 3.22 -12.44 10.94
N LYS A 197 2.12 -12.82 11.65
CA LYS A 197 0.84 -13.13 11.01
C LYS A 197 0.22 -11.88 10.38
N SER A 198 0.35 -10.72 11.00
CA SER A 198 -0.09 -9.43 10.44
C SER A 198 0.67 -9.08 9.15
N VAL A 199 1.98 -9.29 9.08
CA VAL A 199 2.78 -9.12 7.87
C VAL A 199 2.37 -10.09 6.78
N LEU A 200 2.13 -11.36 7.14
CA LEU A 200 1.71 -12.40 6.22
C LEU A 200 0.36 -12.11 5.57
N LEU A 201 -0.63 -11.70 6.39
CA LEU A 201 -2.02 -11.54 5.96
C LEU A 201 -2.39 -10.08 5.61
N TYR A 202 -1.41 -9.18 5.51
CA TYR A 202 -1.66 -7.81 5.06
C TYR A 202 -2.18 -7.81 3.63
N GLY A 203 -3.32 -7.17 3.38
CA GLY A 203 -3.97 -7.14 2.06
C GLY A 203 -4.66 -8.44 1.66
N SER A 204 -4.76 -9.42 2.57
CA SER A 204 -5.36 -10.74 2.27
C SER A 204 -6.84 -10.67 1.91
N GLU A 205 -7.52 -9.61 2.27
CA GLU A 205 -8.90 -9.32 1.91
C GLU A 205 -9.10 -9.14 0.40
N THR A 206 -8.05 -8.75 -0.34
CA THR A 206 -8.08 -8.58 -1.79
C THR A 206 -7.65 -9.83 -2.57
N TRP A 207 -7.13 -10.85 -1.90
CA TRP A 207 -6.59 -12.02 -2.58
C TRP A 207 -7.68 -12.86 -3.27
N ARG A 208 -7.44 -13.24 -4.51
CA ARG A 208 -8.16 -14.34 -5.14
C ARG A 208 -7.61 -15.65 -4.58
N THR A 209 -8.25 -16.20 -3.55
CA THR A 209 -7.79 -17.40 -2.87
C THR A 209 -8.20 -18.65 -3.62
N THR A 210 -7.21 -19.52 -3.90
CA THR A 210 -7.43 -20.92 -4.33
C THR A 210 -7.08 -21.85 -3.17
N LYS A 211 -7.59 -23.08 -3.19
CA LYS A 211 -7.24 -24.09 -2.18
C LYS A 211 -5.71 -24.29 -2.06
N ALA A 212 -4.98 -24.26 -3.19
CA ALA A 212 -3.52 -24.40 -3.20
C ALA A 212 -2.82 -23.24 -2.50
N LEU A 213 -3.24 -22.00 -2.74
CA LEU A 213 -2.67 -20.82 -2.11
C LEU A 213 -2.98 -20.76 -0.61
N SER A 214 -4.22 -21.03 -0.21
CA SER A 214 -4.61 -21.15 1.20
C SER A 214 -3.78 -22.21 1.92
N LYS A 215 -3.53 -23.36 1.27
CA LYS A 215 -2.67 -24.42 1.82
C LYS A 215 -1.22 -23.96 2.00
N LYS A 216 -0.64 -23.21 1.04
CA LYS A 216 0.73 -22.64 1.20
C LYS A 216 0.82 -21.73 2.44
N VAL A 217 -0.16 -20.85 2.63
CA VAL A 217 -0.23 -19.94 3.79
C VAL A 217 -0.41 -20.74 5.10
N GLN A 218 -1.30 -21.71 5.12
CA GLN A 218 -1.56 -22.55 6.29
C GLN A 218 -0.33 -23.37 6.71
N VAL A 219 0.38 -23.96 5.76
CA VAL A 219 1.63 -24.70 6.03
C VAL A 219 2.68 -23.81 6.68
N PHE A 220 2.81 -22.58 6.21
CA PHE A 220 3.72 -21.61 6.84
C PHE A 220 3.32 -21.35 8.30
N ILE A 221 2.06 -21.03 8.57
CA ILE A 221 1.55 -20.75 9.91
C ILE A 221 1.79 -21.96 10.82
N ASN A 222 1.38 -23.15 10.39
CA ASN A 222 1.50 -24.38 11.17
C ASN A 222 2.96 -24.68 11.55
N LYS A 223 3.89 -24.54 10.58
CA LYS A 223 5.33 -24.73 10.83
C LYS A 223 5.87 -23.78 11.91
N ARG A 224 5.43 -22.52 11.91
CA ARG A 224 5.87 -21.52 12.89
C ARG A 224 5.23 -21.75 14.26
N LEU A 225 3.93 -22.09 14.32
CA LEU A 225 3.26 -22.42 15.56
C LEU A 225 3.85 -23.66 16.24
N ARG A 226 4.16 -24.72 15.49
CA ARG A 226 4.84 -25.90 16.04
C ARG A 226 6.17 -25.53 16.69
N ARG A 227 6.97 -24.69 16.02
CA ARG A 227 8.25 -24.21 16.58
C ARG A 227 8.04 -23.39 17.87
N ILE A 228 7.05 -22.50 17.91
CA ILE A 228 6.75 -21.67 19.10
C ILE A 228 6.28 -22.55 20.28
N LEU A 229 5.45 -23.54 20.02
CA LEU A 229 4.91 -24.43 21.02
C LEU A 229 5.87 -25.56 21.44
N GLY A 230 6.97 -25.73 20.71
CA GLY A 230 7.94 -26.83 20.93
C GLY A 230 7.38 -28.20 20.58
N ILE A 231 6.50 -28.26 19.54
CA ILE A 231 5.89 -29.51 19.07
C ILE A 231 6.77 -30.12 17.98
N ASN A 232 7.24 -31.34 18.21
CA ASN A 232 8.03 -32.12 17.28
C ASN A 232 7.15 -33.04 16.43
N TRP A 233 7.70 -33.59 15.36
CA TRP A 233 6.97 -34.51 14.49
C TRP A 233 6.56 -35.81 15.21
N GLN A 234 7.32 -36.25 16.23
CA GLN A 234 7.05 -37.40 17.06
C GLN A 234 5.78 -37.25 17.92
N ASP A 235 5.39 -36.04 18.23
CA ASP A 235 4.22 -35.74 19.10
C ASP A 235 2.88 -36.04 18.41
N ARG A 236 2.90 -36.36 17.12
CA ARG A 236 1.72 -36.70 16.27
C ARG A 236 0.52 -35.76 16.44
N VAL A 237 0.76 -34.47 16.75
CA VAL A 237 -0.29 -33.47 16.93
C VAL A 237 -0.91 -33.09 15.60
N THR A 238 -2.23 -33.22 15.48
CA THR A 238 -2.99 -32.82 14.28
C THR A 238 -2.98 -31.29 14.09
N ASN A 239 -3.43 -30.81 12.93
CA ASN A 239 -3.51 -29.35 12.70
C ASN A 239 -4.63 -28.74 13.55
N GLU A 240 -5.73 -29.40 13.72
CA GLU A 240 -6.88 -28.99 14.54
C GLU A 240 -6.46 -28.83 16.00
N GLU A 241 -5.76 -29.82 16.56
CA GLU A 241 -5.19 -29.73 17.91
C GLU A 241 -4.15 -28.61 18.03
N LEU A 242 -3.30 -28.40 17.01
CA LEU A 242 -2.34 -27.32 16.98
C LEU A 242 -3.04 -25.95 17.07
N TRP A 243 -4.11 -25.78 16.30
CA TRP A 243 -4.87 -24.53 16.27
C TRP A 243 -5.60 -24.31 17.60
N ALA A 244 -6.20 -25.34 18.17
CA ALA A 244 -6.84 -25.28 19.50
C ALA A 244 -5.83 -24.87 20.59
N ARG A 245 -4.65 -25.52 20.63
CA ARG A 245 -3.57 -25.18 21.58
C ARG A 245 -3.02 -23.76 21.39
N ALA A 246 -3.02 -23.26 20.15
CA ALA A 246 -2.54 -21.92 19.83
C ALA A 246 -3.65 -20.85 19.90
N GLY A 247 -4.91 -21.22 20.08
CA GLY A 247 -6.05 -20.30 20.01
C GLY A 247 -6.12 -19.62 18.63
N GLN A 248 -5.94 -20.38 17.54
CA GLN A 248 -5.91 -19.86 16.18
C GLN A 248 -7.02 -20.48 15.34
N ASN A 249 -7.56 -19.68 14.42
CA ASN A 249 -8.40 -20.17 13.33
C ASN A 249 -7.54 -20.62 12.15
N SER A 250 -8.14 -21.36 11.22
CA SER A 250 -7.49 -21.67 9.95
C SER A 250 -7.12 -20.39 9.18
N ALA A 251 -6.11 -20.48 8.31
CA ALA A 251 -5.75 -19.35 7.43
C ALA A 251 -6.92 -18.97 6.52
N GLU A 252 -7.64 -19.97 6.01
CA GLU A 252 -8.79 -19.77 5.14
C GLU A 252 -9.91 -19.00 5.83
N ASP A 253 -10.28 -19.41 7.06
CA ASP A 253 -11.30 -18.70 7.84
C ASP A 253 -10.87 -17.29 8.18
N THR A 254 -9.60 -17.08 8.51
CA THR A 254 -9.06 -15.75 8.78
C THR A 254 -9.16 -14.86 7.55
N ILE A 255 -8.72 -15.34 6.37
CA ILE A 255 -8.78 -14.58 5.11
C ILE A 255 -10.23 -14.31 4.71
N ARG A 256 -11.12 -15.30 4.85
CA ARG A 256 -12.55 -15.14 4.59
C ARG A 256 -13.18 -14.09 5.51
N GLY A 257 -12.85 -14.13 6.79
CA GLY A 257 -13.28 -13.12 7.76
C GLY A 257 -12.83 -11.70 7.38
N ASN A 258 -11.57 -11.52 6.99
CA ASN A 258 -11.04 -10.23 6.51
C ASN A 258 -11.81 -9.72 5.28
N LYS A 259 -12.09 -10.60 4.30
CA LYS A 259 -12.90 -10.24 3.12
C LYS A 259 -14.30 -9.76 3.49
N TRP A 260 -14.99 -10.50 4.34
CA TRP A 260 -16.33 -10.11 4.78
C TRP A 260 -16.33 -8.83 5.59
N ALA A 261 -15.29 -8.60 6.41
CA ALA A 261 -15.11 -7.35 7.14
C ALA A 261 -14.93 -6.16 6.17
N LEU A 262 -14.09 -6.30 5.12
CA LEU A 262 -13.90 -5.28 4.09
C LEU A 262 -15.20 -5.02 3.33
N ILE A 263 -15.90 -6.07 2.86
CA ILE A 263 -17.17 -5.96 2.14
C ILE A 263 -18.20 -5.25 3.00
N GLY A 264 -18.37 -5.69 4.25
CA GLY A 264 -19.32 -5.07 5.18
C GLY A 264 -18.99 -3.61 5.48
N HIS A 265 -17.70 -3.26 5.62
CA HIS A 265 -17.26 -1.87 5.77
C HIS A 265 -17.59 -1.04 4.51
N THR A 266 -17.32 -1.59 3.34
CA THR A 266 -17.55 -0.92 2.06
C THR A 266 -19.05 -0.69 1.79
N ILE A 267 -19.90 -1.67 2.07
CA ILE A 267 -21.37 -1.54 1.90
C ILE A 267 -21.95 -0.46 2.81
N ARG A 268 -21.40 -0.27 4.01
CA ARG A 268 -21.85 0.79 4.94
C ARG A 268 -21.47 2.20 4.52
N ARG A 269 -20.60 2.37 3.50
CA ARG A 269 -20.28 3.69 2.95
C ARG A 269 -21.45 4.24 2.10
N GLY A 270 -21.49 5.56 1.92
CA GLY A 270 -22.51 6.23 1.08
C GLY A 270 -22.52 5.71 -0.37
N GLN A 271 -23.64 5.86 -1.07
CA GLN A 271 -23.81 5.35 -2.45
C GLN A 271 -22.81 5.95 -3.45
N GLY A 272 -22.38 7.20 -3.26
CA GLY A 272 -21.37 7.86 -4.10
C GLY A 272 -19.93 7.41 -3.85
N CYS A 273 -19.68 6.47 -2.91
CA CYS A 273 -18.34 5.98 -2.65
C CYS A 273 -17.88 5.03 -3.76
N ILE A 274 -16.78 5.36 -4.44
CA ILE A 274 -16.17 4.58 -5.53
C ILE A 274 -15.94 3.11 -5.11
N ALA A 275 -15.41 2.86 -3.92
CA ALA A 275 -15.18 1.51 -3.43
C ALA A 275 -16.49 0.69 -3.31
N ARG A 276 -17.63 1.34 -2.97
CA ARG A 276 -18.94 0.67 -2.94
C ARG A 276 -19.47 0.39 -4.34
N GLN A 277 -19.23 1.27 -5.28
CA GLN A 277 -19.57 1.05 -6.69
C GLN A 277 -18.75 -0.11 -7.26
N ALA A 278 -17.46 -0.22 -6.88
CA ALA A 278 -16.56 -1.30 -7.27
C ALA A 278 -17.06 -2.69 -6.94
N LEU A 279 -17.81 -2.86 -5.84
CA LEU A 279 -18.40 -4.15 -5.49
C LEU A 279 -19.47 -4.64 -6.49
N LYS A 280 -20.04 -3.73 -7.28
CA LYS A 280 -21.04 -4.03 -8.30
C LYS A 280 -20.45 -4.06 -9.71
N TRP A 281 -19.18 -3.71 -9.85
CA TRP A 281 -18.54 -3.66 -11.16
C TRP A 281 -18.23 -5.05 -11.69
N THR A 282 -18.65 -5.30 -12.90
CA THR A 282 -18.30 -6.50 -13.68
C THR A 282 -17.51 -6.03 -14.90
N PRO A 283 -16.28 -6.51 -15.11
CA PRO A 283 -15.52 -6.22 -16.33
C PRO A 283 -16.32 -6.66 -17.54
N GLN A 284 -16.36 -5.82 -18.58
CA GLN A 284 -16.91 -6.16 -19.90
C GLN A 284 -15.87 -6.91 -20.72
#